data_1534de61d212be1346fe4c70b432569c
#
_entry.id   1534de61d212be1346fe4c70b432569c
#
_cell.length_a   1.000
_cell.length_b   1.000
_cell.length_c   1.000
_cell.angle_alpha   90.00
_cell.angle_beta   90.00
_cell.angle_gamma   90.00
#
_symmetry.space_group_name_H-M   'P 1'
#
loop_
_entity.id
_entity.type
_entity.pdbx_description
1 polymer ?
#
loop_
_entity_poly.entity_id
_entity_poly.type
_entity_poly.pdbx_seq_one_letter_code
_entity_poly.pdbx_strand_id
1 'polypeptide(L)'
;SSFVGNVWGVGQSLHVVGEEYKPLPEAIEIVWLSFTENKFYFVSEWLPKNRLQSLFDTVWMNVRKIEQRYNGLVVGMAPYGMIQIWAVGDGRRTEVCCLHGPEVPVKMSEFRPRAIISQDEYVKSTIEDEPRVYENLKKNGLPDSLLFENYRKRFNYHIVPEIEMEDVDLTQIAVHYFNGEYDVILWERLKENLYSLQA
;
A
#
# COMPACT_ATOMS: atom_id res chain seq x y z
N SER A 1 -1.00 19.64 2.40
CA SER A 1 -1.27 18.48 1.54
C SER A 1 0.02 17.75 1.26
N SER A 2 0.04 16.45 1.47
CA SER A 2 1.19 15.60 1.16
C SER A 2 1.03 15.08 -0.27
N PHE A 3 2.10 15.08 -1.03
CA PHE A 3 2.14 14.41 -2.31
C PHE A 3 2.18 12.90 -2.06
N VAL A 4 1.35 12.14 -2.76
CA VAL A 4 1.30 10.68 -2.65
C VAL A 4 2.14 10.09 -3.77
N GLY A 5 3.06 9.21 -3.43
CA GLY A 5 3.95 8.61 -4.42
C GLY A 5 3.28 7.60 -5.35
N ASN A 6 3.97 7.28 -6.43
CA ASN A 6 3.46 6.54 -7.58
C ASN A 6 3.59 5.01 -7.46
N VAL A 7 4.11 4.49 -6.36
CA VAL A 7 4.29 3.03 -6.17
C VAL A 7 3.25 2.52 -5.19
N TRP A 8 2.37 1.65 -5.67
CA TRP A 8 1.30 1.06 -4.89
C TRP A 8 1.82 0.33 -3.65
N GLY A 9 1.29 0.70 -2.48
CA GLY A 9 1.70 0.16 -1.18
C GLY A 9 2.99 0.72 -0.60
N VAL A 10 3.77 1.53 -1.31
CA VAL A 10 4.98 2.16 -0.75
C VAL A 10 4.65 3.52 -0.17
N GLY A 11 4.79 3.67 1.15
CA GLY A 11 4.67 4.96 1.83
C GLY A 11 5.83 5.88 1.47
N GLN A 12 5.53 7.07 0.92
CA GLN A 12 6.55 8.07 0.57
C GLN A 12 6.62 9.24 1.56
N SER A 13 5.61 9.40 2.41
CA SER A 13 5.64 10.42 3.45
C SER A 13 5.35 9.78 4.81
N LEU A 14 6.25 10.01 5.76
CA LEU A 14 6.06 9.65 7.15
C LEU A 14 5.58 10.89 7.91
N HIS A 15 4.34 10.90 8.37
CA HIS A 15 3.86 11.89 9.30
C HIS A 15 3.87 11.30 10.71
N VAL A 16 4.90 11.60 11.47
CA VAL A 16 4.94 11.28 12.89
C VAL A 16 4.45 12.51 13.65
N VAL A 17 3.29 12.40 14.28
CA VAL A 17 2.71 13.47 15.10
C VAL A 17 2.41 12.91 16.49
N GLY A 18 2.88 13.59 17.54
CA GLY A 18 2.64 13.24 18.94
C GLY A 18 3.63 12.23 19.50
N GLU A 19 3.19 11.45 20.50
CA GLU A 19 4.01 10.51 21.25
C GLU A 19 4.57 9.37 20.38
N GLU A 20 5.73 8.84 20.76
CA GLU A 20 6.39 7.72 20.06
C GLU A 20 5.53 6.45 20.09
N TYR A 21 4.88 6.18 21.23
CA TYR A 21 3.96 5.05 21.40
C TYR A 21 2.52 5.55 21.40
N LYS A 22 1.69 4.97 20.55
CA LYS A 22 0.27 5.33 20.40
C LYS A 22 -0.61 4.09 20.47
N PRO A 23 -1.85 4.20 20.93
CA PRO A 23 -2.83 3.14 20.75
C PRO A 23 -3.07 2.90 19.24
N LEU A 24 -3.51 1.69 18.89
CA LEU A 24 -3.92 1.41 17.52
C LEU A 24 -5.10 2.32 17.15
N PRO A 25 -5.13 2.83 15.91
CA PRO A 25 -6.23 3.68 15.48
C PRO A 25 -7.52 2.86 15.37
N GLU A 26 -8.63 3.47 15.77
CA GLU A 26 -9.95 2.84 15.72
C GLU A 26 -10.69 3.13 14.42
N ALA A 27 -10.43 4.30 13.83
CA ALA A 27 -11.10 4.77 12.62
C ALA A 27 -10.13 5.54 11.72
N ILE A 28 -10.53 5.73 10.48
CA ILE A 28 -9.84 6.55 9.50
C ILE A 28 -10.83 7.53 8.85
N GLU A 29 -10.39 8.77 8.71
CA GLU A 29 -11.11 9.79 7.97
C GLU A 29 -10.15 10.45 6.97
N ILE A 30 -10.48 10.38 5.69
CA ILE A 30 -9.64 10.90 4.60
C ILE A 30 -10.50 11.56 3.53
N VAL A 31 -10.10 12.77 3.13
CA VAL A 31 -10.52 13.43 1.88
C VAL A 31 -9.31 13.49 0.96
N TRP A 32 -9.46 13.07 -0.29
CA TRP A 32 -8.39 13.15 -1.27
C TRP A 32 -8.88 13.54 -2.67
N LEU A 33 -8.00 14.12 -3.46
CA LEU A 33 -8.22 14.42 -4.87
C LEU A 33 -7.57 13.32 -5.71
N SER A 34 -8.39 12.59 -6.46
CA SER A 34 -7.93 11.67 -7.50
C SER A 34 -7.53 12.48 -8.73
N PHE A 35 -6.22 12.58 -8.98
CA PHE A 35 -5.73 13.36 -10.12
C PHE A 35 -6.14 12.75 -11.47
N THR A 36 -6.17 11.43 -11.58
CA THR A 36 -6.53 10.73 -12.83
C THR A 36 -7.98 10.96 -13.23
N GLU A 37 -8.87 11.18 -12.26
CA GLU A 37 -10.31 11.37 -12.48
C GLU A 37 -10.75 12.83 -12.29
N ASN A 38 -9.89 13.67 -11.71
CA ASN A 38 -10.21 15.03 -11.30
C ASN A 38 -11.42 15.11 -10.35
N LYS A 39 -11.47 14.19 -9.37
CA LYS A 39 -12.59 14.03 -8.44
C LYS A 39 -12.11 13.94 -7.01
N PHE A 40 -12.89 14.53 -6.10
CA PHE A 40 -12.69 14.35 -4.67
C PHE A 40 -13.48 13.15 -4.16
N TYR A 41 -12.85 12.40 -3.27
CA TYR A 41 -13.44 11.28 -2.56
C TYR A 41 -13.30 11.47 -1.05
N PHE A 42 -14.19 10.82 -0.30
CA PHE A 42 -14.19 10.86 1.16
C PHE A 42 -14.47 9.49 1.75
N VAL A 43 -13.69 9.10 2.74
CA VAL A 43 -13.92 7.91 3.57
C VAL A 43 -13.89 8.32 5.03
N SER A 44 -14.88 7.84 5.80
CA SER A 44 -14.90 7.91 7.27
C SER A 44 -15.43 6.58 7.78
N GLU A 45 -14.53 5.68 8.21
CA GLU A 45 -14.87 4.30 8.52
C GLU A 45 -14.08 3.76 9.71
N TRP A 46 -14.69 2.82 10.45
CA TRP A 46 -14.03 2.08 11.50
C TRP A 46 -13.04 1.06 10.92
N LEU A 47 -11.86 0.99 11.52
CA LEU A 47 -10.87 0.00 11.15
C LEU A 47 -11.16 -1.37 11.83
N PRO A 48 -10.80 -2.49 11.20
CA PRO A 48 -11.05 -3.82 11.74
C PRO A 48 -10.15 -4.12 12.94
N LYS A 49 -10.59 -3.75 14.14
CA LYS A 49 -9.82 -3.82 15.39
C LYS A 49 -9.12 -5.17 15.58
N ASN A 50 -9.84 -6.27 15.44
CA ASN A 50 -9.29 -7.61 15.66
C ASN A 50 -8.17 -7.94 14.67
N ARG A 51 -8.32 -7.50 13.43
CA ARG A 51 -7.30 -7.69 12.38
C ARG A 51 -6.06 -6.85 12.68
N LEU A 52 -6.24 -5.59 13.05
CA LEU A 52 -5.14 -4.69 13.44
C LEU A 52 -4.38 -5.28 14.64
N GLN A 53 -5.09 -5.64 15.72
CA GLN A 53 -4.47 -6.22 16.89
C GLN A 53 -3.67 -7.48 16.55
N SER A 54 -4.27 -8.42 15.81
CA SER A 54 -3.60 -9.65 15.40
C SER A 54 -2.32 -9.38 14.59
N LEU A 55 -2.34 -8.39 13.70
CA LEU A 55 -1.15 -8.01 12.93
C LEU A 55 -0.07 -7.42 13.85
N PHE A 56 -0.41 -6.44 14.68
CA PHE A 56 0.57 -5.76 15.54
C PHE A 56 1.12 -6.66 16.65
N ASP A 57 0.42 -7.74 17.03
CA ASP A 57 0.91 -8.78 17.94
C ASP A 57 1.82 -9.79 17.22
N THR A 58 1.84 -9.79 15.88
CA THR A 58 2.68 -10.71 15.11
C THR A 58 4.16 -10.34 15.20
N VAL A 59 4.98 -11.36 15.47
CA VAL A 59 6.43 -11.23 15.60
C VAL A 59 7.11 -12.09 14.55
N TRP A 60 8.20 -11.61 13.94
CA TRP A 60 9.05 -12.39 13.05
C TRP A 60 10.52 -12.02 13.22
N MET A 61 11.42 -12.86 12.77
CA MET A 61 12.84 -12.56 12.69
C MET A 61 13.19 -12.04 11.30
N ASN A 62 14.00 -10.98 11.25
CA ASN A 62 14.62 -10.54 10.00
C ASN A 62 15.90 -11.36 9.69
N VAL A 63 16.56 -11.07 8.58
CA VAL A 63 17.80 -11.73 8.14
C VAL A 63 18.96 -11.60 9.14
N ARG A 64 18.91 -10.59 10.01
CA ARG A 64 19.91 -10.37 11.07
C ARG A 64 19.54 -11.08 12.38
N LYS A 65 18.49 -11.91 12.36
CA LYS A 65 17.93 -12.58 13.55
C LYS A 65 17.48 -11.61 14.64
N ILE A 66 17.02 -10.42 14.23
CA ILE A 66 16.43 -9.40 15.11
C ILE A 66 14.91 -9.51 15.04
N GLU A 67 14.28 -9.57 16.22
CA GLU A 67 12.82 -9.57 16.33
C GLU A 67 12.22 -8.31 15.71
N GLN A 68 11.21 -8.49 14.89
CA GLN A 68 10.48 -7.44 14.20
C GLN A 68 8.98 -7.53 14.50
N ARG A 69 8.31 -6.40 14.37
CA ARG A 69 6.85 -6.25 14.48
C ARG A 69 6.35 -5.23 13.47
N TYR A 70 5.06 -5.24 13.21
CA TYR A 70 4.45 -4.10 12.53
C TYR A 70 4.54 -2.87 13.43
N ASN A 71 4.92 -1.74 12.85
CA ASN A 71 5.15 -0.48 13.57
C ASN A 71 4.53 0.74 12.86
N GLY A 72 3.81 0.53 11.77
CA GLY A 72 3.17 1.60 11.04
C GLY A 72 1.99 1.14 10.19
N LEU A 73 1.24 2.13 9.71
CA LEU A 73 0.19 1.95 8.71
C LEU A 73 0.53 2.76 7.46
N VAL A 74 0.31 2.17 6.31
CA VAL A 74 0.38 2.84 5.00
C VAL A 74 -1.00 2.83 4.39
N VAL A 75 -1.41 3.97 3.83
CA VAL A 75 -2.68 4.16 3.13
C VAL A 75 -2.40 4.43 1.67
N GLY A 76 -2.89 3.57 0.80
CA GLY A 76 -2.90 3.76 -0.65
C GLY A 76 -4.27 4.22 -1.12
N MET A 77 -4.29 5.23 -1.96
CA MET A 77 -5.51 5.76 -2.59
C MET A 77 -5.47 5.45 -4.07
N ALA A 78 -6.48 4.77 -4.56
CA ALA A 78 -6.65 4.42 -5.96
C ALA A 78 -7.83 5.19 -6.59
N PRO A 79 -7.94 5.21 -7.91
CA PRO A 79 -9.13 5.71 -8.59
C PRO A 79 -10.41 5.04 -8.09
N TYR A 80 -11.55 5.66 -8.41
CA TYR A 80 -12.90 5.19 -8.07
C TYR A 80 -13.19 5.14 -6.56
N GLY A 81 -12.50 5.98 -5.79
CA GLY A 81 -12.73 6.11 -4.35
C GLY A 81 -12.17 4.97 -3.49
N MET A 82 -11.33 4.10 -4.05
CA MET A 82 -10.76 2.98 -3.31
C MET A 82 -9.60 3.43 -2.41
N ILE A 83 -9.61 2.94 -1.18
CA ILE A 83 -8.50 3.03 -0.23
C ILE A 83 -8.09 1.63 0.19
N GLN A 84 -6.80 1.37 0.18
CA GLN A 84 -6.23 0.15 0.76
C GLN A 84 -5.27 0.50 1.88
N ILE A 85 -5.38 -0.21 2.99
CA ILE A 85 -4.59 0.02 4.21
C ILE A 85 -3.72 -1.20 4.48
N TRP A 86 -2.43 -0.97 4.73
CA TRP A 86 -1.47 -2.01 5.08
C TRP A 86 -0.83 -1.70 6.43
N ALA A 87 -0.62 -2.73 7.23
CA ALA A 87 0.34 -2.71 8.33
C ALA A 87 1.74 -2.94 7.75
N VAL A 88 2.71 -2.16 8.21
CA VAL A 88 4.09 -2.19 7.72
C VAL A 88 5.08 -2.41 8.86
N GLY A 89 6.13 -3.16 8.57
CA GLY A 89 7.27 -3.41 9.43
C GLY A 89 8.49 -3.79 8.58
N ASP A 90 9.63 -4.00 9.21
CA ASP A 90 10.85 -4.38 8.49
C ASP A 90 10.66 -5.73 7.78
N GLY A 91 10.80 -5.73 6.46
CA GLY A 91 10.62 -6.91 5.62
C GLY A 91 9.18 -7.37 5.42
N ARG A 92 8.15 -6.64 5.93
CA ARG A 92 6.74 -7.01 5.76
C ARG A 92 5.81 -5.84 5.55
N ARG A 93 4.84 -6.07 4.67
CA ARG A 93 3.67 -5.22 4.48
C ARG A 93 2.46 -6.10 4.20
N THR A 94 1.45 -6.01 5.06
CA THR A 94 0.29 -6.90 4.99
C THR A 94 -1.00 -6.08 4.99
N GLU A 95 -1.92 -6.43 4.11
CA GLU A 95 -3.23 -5.78 4.00
C GLU A 95 -4.01 -5.88 5.32
N VAL A 96 -4.48 -4.75 5.80
CA VAL A 96 -5.42 -4.63 6.91
C VAL A 96 -6.85 -4.72 6.39
N CYS A 97 -7.21 -3.80 5.49
CA CYS A 97 -8.53 -3.72 4.87
C CYS A 97 -8.50 -2.88 3.59
N CYS A 98 -9.58 -2.97 2.85
CA CYS A 98 -9.90 -2.12 1.72
C CYS A 98 -11.25 -1.43 1.99
N LEU A 99 -11.31 -0.15 1.69
CA LEU A 99 -12.50 0.70 1.89
C LEU A 99 -12.80 1.44 0.59
N HIS A 100 -14.05 1.89 0.44
CA HIS A 100 -14.48 2.70 -0.69
C HIS A 100 -15.24 3.92 -0.18
N GLY A 101 -14.88 5.08 -0.71
CA GLY A 101 -15.54 6.34 -0.43
C GLY A 101 -16.32 6.88 -1.63
N PRO A 102 -17.45 7.51 -1.41
CA PRO A 102 -18.18 8.23 -2.46
C PRO A 102 -17.40 9.44 -2.96
N GLU A 103 -17.72 9.87 -4.19
CA GLU A 103 -17.38 11.18 -4.69
C GLU A 103 -18.07 12.27 -3.85
N VAL A 104 -17.32 13.31 -3.50
CA VAL A 104 -17.85 14.44 -2.71
C VAL A 104 -17.50 15.76 -3.36
N PRO A 105 -18.39 16.75 -3.28
CA PRO A 105 -18.14 18.11 -3.80
C PRO A 105 -17.26 18.87 -2.79
N VAL A 106 -15.98 19.00 -3.07
CA VAL A 106 -15.04 19.80 -2.28
C VAL A 106 -14.57 20.98 -3.11
N LYS A 107 -14.62 22.19 -2.55
CA LYS A 107 -14.10 23.36 -3.23
C LYS A 107 -12.58 23.39 -3.13
N MET A 108 -11.90 23.75 -4.21
CA MET A 108 -10.44 23.87 -4.24
C MET A 108 -9.93 24.85 -3.17
N SER A 109 -10.67 25.92 -2.89
CA SER A 109 -10.36 26.88 -1.82
C SER A 109 -10.42 26.31 -0.41
N GLU A 110 -11.20 25.25 -0.19
CA GLU A 110 -11.25 24.50 1.10
C GLU A 110 -10.10 23.49 1.19
N PHE A 111 -9.83 22.81 0.08
CA PHE A 111 -8.74 21.82 -0.01
C PHE A 111 -7.35 22.49 0.04
N ARG A 112 -7.18 23.62 -0.65
CA ARG A 112 -5.95 24.44 -0.68
C ARG A 112 -6.25 25.91 -0.49
N PRO A 113 -6.47 26.40 0.74
CA PRO A 113 -6.94 27.75 1.02
C PRO A 113 -6.05 28.90 0.50
N ARG A 114 -4.76 28.60 0.20
CA ARG A 114 -3.81 29.60 -0.30
C ARG A 114 -3.53 29.47 -1.81
N ALA A 115 -4.17 28.55 -2.50
CA ALA A 115 -3.96 28.37 -3.93
C ALA A 115 -4.94 29.26 -4.71
N ILE A 116 -4.40 30.03 -5.67
CA ILE A 116 -5.17 30.84 -6.62
C ILE A 116 -5.39 30.06 -7.93
N ILE A 117 -5.29 28.75 -7.88
CA ILE A 117 -5.37 27.86 -9.04
C ILE A 117 -6.70 27.11 -9.02
N SER A 118 -7.33 26.94 -10.18
CA SER A 118 -8.52 26.09 -10.32
C SER A 118 -8.16 24.62 -10.10
N GLN A 119 -9.17 23.77 -9.83
CA GLN A 119 -8.98 22.34 -9.70
C GLN A 119 -8.41 21.73 -10.98
N ASP A 120 -8.96 22.10 -12.13
CA ASP A 120 -8.54 21.60 -13.44
C ASP A 120 -7.08 21.93 -13.76
N GLU A 121 -6.67 23.18 -13.50
CA GLU A 121 -5.30 23.61 -13.71
C GLU A 121 -4.33 22.89 -12.74
N TYR A 122 -4.72 22.69 -11.49
CA TYR A 122 -3.93 21.98 -10.49
C TYR A 122 -3.74 20.53 -10.87
N VAL A 123 -4.82 19.85 -11.26
CA VAL A 123 -4.78 18.43 -11.69
C VAL A 123 -3.93 18.31 -12.95
N LYS A 124 -4.15 19.15 -13.94
CA LYS A 124 -3.40 19.13 -15.20
C LYS A 124 -1.90 19.31 -14.95
N SER A 125 -1.50 20.35 -14.21
CA SER A 125 -0.07 20.58 -13.91
C SER A 125 0.55 19.41 -13.14
N THR A 126 -0.17 18.83 -12.17
CA THR A 126 0.34 17.70 -11.39
C THR A 126 0.55 16.44 -12.24
N ILE A 127 -0.35 16.17 -13.19
CA ILE A 127 -0.21 15.03 -14.09
C ILE A 127 0.92 15.26 -15.11
N GLU A 128 1.07 16.47 -15.62
CA GLU A 128 2.14 16.85 -16.55
C GLU A 128 3.53 16.74 -15.91
N ASP A 129 3.64 16.97 -14.60
CA ASP A 129 4.87 16.79 -13.83
C ASP A 129 5.25 15.30 -13.63
N GLU A 130 4.37 14.37 -13.97
CA GLU A 130 4.55 12.92 -13.87
C GLU A 130 4.46 12.25 -15.26
N PRO A 131 5.53 12.31 -16.08
CA PRO A 131 5.46 11.91 -17.50
C PRO A 131 4.94 10.48 -17.74
N ARG A 132 5.24 9.53 -16.85
CA ARG A 132 4.77 8.15 -16.98
C ARG A 132 3.25 8.06 -16.80
N VAL A 133 2.70 8.79 -15.84
CA VAL A 133 1.25 8.85 -15.60
C VAL A 133 0.56 9.54 -16.76
N TYR A 134 1.10 10.68 -17.19
CA TYR A 134 0.58 11.44 -18.32
C TYR A 134 0.49 10.61 -19.60
N GLU A 135 1.60 9.98 -20.01
CA GLU A 135 1.65 9.17 -21.22
C GLU A 135 0.73 7.93 -21.13
N ASN A 136 0.65 7.32 -19.95
CA ASN A 136 -0.24 6.17 -19.76
C ASN A 136 -1.71 6.57 -19.86
N LEU A 137 -2.12 7.66 -19.21
CA LEU A 137 -3.48 8.17 -19.31
C LEU A 137 -3.84 8.58 -20.73
N LYS A 138 -2.91 9.22 -21.43
CA LYS A 138 -3.10 9.63 -22.82
C LYS A 138 -3.28 8.44 -23.77
N LYS A 139 -2.53 7.37 -23.54
CA LYS A 139 -2.54 6.18 -24.39
C LYS A 139 -3.69 5.23 -24.08
N ASN A 140 -3.97 4.99 -22.81
CA ASN A 140 -4.84 3.91 -22.35
C ASN A 140 -6.13 4.43 -21.66
N GLY A 141 -6.22 5.73 -21.36
CA GLY A 141 -7.32 6.30 -20.58
C GLY A 141 -7.21 5.94 -19.09
N LEU A 142 -8.35 6.06 -18.40
CA LEU A 142 -8.44 5.66 -16.99
C LEU A 142 -8.27 4.13 -16.85
N PRO A 143 -7.66 3.65 -15.77
CA PRO A 143 -7.59 2.21 -15.50
C PRO A 143 -9.00 1.63 -15.35
N ASP A 144 -9.11 0.31 -15.58
CA ASP A 144 -10.34 -0.42 -15.27
C ASP A 144 -10.71 -0.23 -13.78
N SER A 145 -11.99 0.00 -13.50
CA SER A 145 -12.47 0.23 -12.13
C SER A 145 -12.24 -0.97 -11.20
N LEU A 146 -12.13 -2.17 -11.74
CA LEU A 146 -11.85 -3.39 -11.01
C LEU A 146 -10.37 -3.75 -10.93
N LEU A 147 -9.47 -2.95 -11.52
CA LEU A 147 -8.04 -3.27 -11.59
C LEU A 147 -7.44 -3.55 -10.21
N PHE A 148 -7.61 -2.63 -9.28
CA PHE A 148 -7.05 -2.75 -7.93
C PHE A 148 -7.74 -3.82 -7.09
N GLU A 149 -9.05 -4.04 -7.29
CA GLU A 149 -9.78 -5.17 -6.70
C GLU A 149 -9.25 -6.51 -7.23
N ASN A 150 -8.97 -6.61 -8.51
CA ASN A 150 -8.40 -7.80 -9.11
C ASN A 150 -7.01 -8.12 -8.56
N TYR A 151 -6.20 -7.11 -8.23
CA TYR A 151 -4.90 -7.29 -7.59
C TYR A 151 -5.00 -7.92 -6.19
N ARG A 152 -6.13 -7.79 -5.51
CA ARG A 152 -6.39 -8.36 -4.17
C ARG A 152 -6.78 -9.84 -4.20
N LYS A 153 -7.03 -10.43 -5.37
CA LYS A 153 -7.36 -11.84 -5.47
C LYS A 153 -6.24 -12.70 -4.93
N ARG A 154 -6.60 -13.68 -4.11
CA ARG A 154 -5.66 -14.63 -3.51
C ARG A 154 -5.61 -15.90 -4.33
N PHE A 155 -4.41 -16.42 -4.53
CA PHE A 155 -4.14 -17.66 -5.23
C PHE A 155 -3.32 -18.57 -4.35
N ASN A 156 -3.51 -19.87 -4.50
CA ASN A 156 -2.68 -20.89 -3.87
C ASN A 156 -1.49 -21.14 -4.79
N TYR A 157 -0.27 -20.89 -4.30
CA TYR A 157 0.97 -21.13 -5.07
C TYR A 157 2.13 -21.41 -4.13
N HIS A 158 3.16 -22.03 -4.66
CA HIS A 158 4.42 -22.30 -3.97
C HIS A 158 5.57 -21.65 -4.71
N ILE A 159 6.55 -21.15 -3.97
CA ILE A 159 7.80 -20.63 -4.54
C ILE A 159 8.83 -21.74 -4.42
N VAL A 160 9.32 -22.23 -5.56
CA VAL A 160 10.38 -23.23 -5.64
C VAL A 160 11.60 -22.56 -6.28
N PRO A 161 12.61 -22.16 -5.49
CA PRO A 161 13.80 -21.55 -6.06
C PRO A 161 14.68 -22.64 -6.72
N GLU A 162 15.13 -22.38 -7.94
CA GLU A 162 16.13 -23.15 -8.64
C GLU A 162 17.44 -22.36 -8.63
N ILE A 163 18.54 -22.98 -8.21
CA ILE A 163 19.86 -22.38 -8.13
C ILE A 163 20.80 -23.20 -9.01
N GLU A 164 21.22 -22.61 -10.12
CA GLU A 164 22.12 -23.29 -11.09
C GLU A 164 23.62 -23.09 -10.77
N MET A 165 23.95 -22.28 -9.77
CA MET A 165 25.33 -21.95 -9.43
C MET A 165 25.81 -22.81 -8.26
N GLU A 166 26.98 -23.42 -8.41
CA GLU A 166 27.74 -24.04 -7.32
C GLU A 166 28.29 -22.92 -6.41
N ASP A 167 28.42 -23.19 -5.13
CA ASP A 167 28.94 -22.27 -4.10
C ASP A 167 28.10 -21.00 -3.81
N VAL A 168 26.78 -21.05 -4.04
CA VAL A 168 25.85 -19.98 -3.69
C VAL A 168 24.85 -20.45 -2.65
N ASP A 169 24.74 -19.68 -1.57
CA ASP A 169 23.71 -19.87 -0.55
C ASP A 169 22.57 -18.87 -0.70
N LEU A 170 21.37 -19.39 -0.86
CA LEU A 170 20.17 -18.55 -0.80
C LEU A 170 19.86 -18.19 0.66
N THR A 171 19.81 -16.89 0.98
CA THR A 171 19.55 -16.41 2.34
C THR A 171 18.10 -15.97 2.54
N GLN A 172 17.51 -15.34 1.51
CA GLN A 172 16.15 -14.83 1.56
C GLN A 172 15.56 -14.68 0.16
N ILE A 173 14.23 -14.65 0.10
CA ILE A 173 13.47 -14.24 -1.08
C ILE A 173 12.57 -13.07 -0.70
N ALA A 174 12.61 -11.99 -1.48
CA ALA A 174 11.69 -10.86 -1.35
C ALA A 174 10.55 -11.03 -2.37
N VAL A 175 9.31 -11.01 -1.89
CA VAL A 175 8.11 -11.16 -2.72
C VAL A 175 7.31 -9.87 -2.68
N HIS A 176 7.06 -9.29 -3.84
CA HIS A 176 6.18 -8.14 -4.03
C HIS A 176 4.89 -8.61 -4.68
N TYR A 177 3.76 -8.32 -4.04
CA TYR A 177 2.44 -8.71 -4.53
C TYR A 177 1.77 -7.53 -5.26
N PHE A 178 0.94 -7.84 -6.25
CA PHE A 178 0.20 -6.82 -7.01
C PHE A 178 -0.70 -5.95 -6.14
N ASN A 179 -1.25 -6.52 -5.05
CA ASN A 179 -2.05 -5.76 -4.08
C ASN A 179 -1.23 -4.83 -3.16
N GLY A 180 0.08 -4.68 -3.41
CA GLY A 180 0.96 -3.85 -2.61
C GLY A 180 1.50 -4.52 -1.35
N GLU A 181 1.14 -5.75 -1.06
CA GLU A 181 1.79 -6.51 0.00
C GLU A 181 3.25 -6.82 -0.34
N TYR A 182 4.02 -7.11 0.69
CA TYR A 182 5.45 -7.42 0.59
C TYR A 182 5.84 -8.37 1.71
N ASP A 183 6.62 -9.38 1.40
CA ASP A 183 7.16 -10.29 2.41
C ASP A 183 8.61 -10.66 2.07
N VAL A 184 9.45 -10.72 3.10
CA VAL A 184 10.80 -11.28 3.03
C VAL A 184 10.77 -12.64 3.72
N ILE A 185 10.97 -13.68 2.95
CA ILE A 185 10.93 -15.06 3.41
C ILE A 185 12.37 -15.54 3.57
N LEU A 186 12.74 -15.92 4.79
CA LEU A 186 14.05 -16.50 5.06
C LEU A 186 14.15 -17.91 4.48
N TRP A 187 15.27 -18.24 3.89
CA TRP A 187 15.51 -19.55 3.27
C TRP A 187 15.31 -20.73 4.23
N GLU A 188 15.69 -20.57 5.49
CA GLU A 188 15.48 -21.60 6.53
C GLU A 188 13.99 -21.97 6.64
N ARG A 189 13.08 -20.99 6.61
CA ARG A 189 11.61 -21.22 6.62
C ARG A 189 11.09 -21.87 5.34
N LEU A 190 11.66 -21.51 4.19
CA LEU A 190 11.29 -22.15 2.92
C LEU A 190 11.67 -23.63 2.89
N LYS A 191 12.84 -23.98 3.38
CA LYS A 191 13.29 -25.37 3.50
C LYS A 191 12.30 -26.20 4.33
N GLU A 192 11.90 -25.74 5.51
CA GLU A 192 10.94 -26.43 6.37
C GLU A 192 9.61 -26.71 5.65
N ASN A 193 9.10 -25.73 4.92
CA ASN A 193 7.87 -25.89 4.14
C ASN A 193 8.03 -26.82 2.93
N LEU A 194 9.17 -26.81 2.24
CA LEU A 194 9.44 -27.69 1.11
C LEU A 194 9.55 -29.16 1.56
N TYR A 195 10.14 -29.43 2.70
CA TYR A 195 10.23 -30.79 3.25
C TYR A 195 8.87 -31.31 3.72
N SER A 196 7.99 -30.45 4.23
CA SER A 196 6.63 -30.85 4.63
C SER A 196 5.71 -31.18 3.45
N LEU A 197 6.02 -30.71 2.24
CA LEU A 197 5.28 -30.98 1.01
C LEU A 197 5.74 -32.27 0.30
N GLN A 198 6.91 -32.80 0.65
CA GLN A 198 7.48 -34.04 0.08
C GLN A 198 7.26 -35.27 0.97
N ALA A 199 6.71 -35.11 2.16
CA ALA A 199 6.37 -36.16 3.10
C ALA A 199 4.87 -36.48 3.08
#